data_5e310a78e619d994fb822f01ccadf74b
#
_entry.id   5e310a78e619d994fb822f01ccadf74b
#
_cell.length_a   1.000
_cell.length_b   1.000
_cell.length_c   1.000
_cell.angle_alpha   90.00
_cell.angle_beta   90.00
_cell.angle_gamma   90.00
#
_symmetry.space_group_name_H-M   'P 1'
#
loop_
_entity.id
_entity.type
_entity.pdbx_description
1 polymer ?
#
loop_
_entity_poly.entity_id
_entity_poly.type
_entity_poly.pdbx_seq_one_letter_code
_entity_poly.pdbx_strand_id
1 'polypeptide(L)'
;MNQIILWGILVIPWFLLLLLDKQRVKRFFTVGLFAALMMTIAYQVAEKMHWWTVQENVFFLTSMGATIYCLHIVITIFVFYLTYPGFILYIIVNIILDLIHGYVIVPFLAKIGLYNLYDINHFGLFLVMTTIAIILYLFQRLLDFIFEESPA
;
A
#
# COMPACT_ATOMS: atom_id res chain seq x y z
N MET A 1 -23.93 -4.93 -1.64
CA MET A 1 -23.28 -3.80 -2.37
C MET A 1 -21.77 -3.76 -2.11
N ASN A 2 -21.34 -3.93 -0.87
CA ASN A 2 -19.91 -3.88 -0.50
C ASN A 2 -19.03 -4.95 -1.18
N GLN A 3 -19.55 -6.17 -1.41
CA GLN A 3 -18.79 -7.22 -2.10
C GLN A 3 -18.35 -6.82 -3.52
N ILE A 4 -19.19 -6.12 -4.27
CA ILE A 4 -18.84 -5.65 -5.63
C ILE A 4 -17.69 -4.64 -5.56
N ILE A 5 -17.72 -3.73 -4.57
CA ILE A 5 -16.65 -2.75 -4.32
C ILE A 5 -15.35 -3.46 -3.94
N LEU A 6 -15.41 -4.44 -3.04
CA LEU A 6 -14.25 -5.20 -2.58
C LEU A 6 -13.59 -6.01 -3.71
N TRP A 7 -14.40 -6.67 -4.56
CA TRP A 7 -13.90 -7.35 -5.74
C TRP A 7 -13.32 -6.38 -6.78
N GLY A 8 -13.95 -5.19 -6.94
CA GLY A 8 -13.41 -4.13 -7.78
C GLY A 8 -12.02 -3.69 -7.31
N ILE A 9 -11.86 -3.43 -6.02
CA ILE A 9 -10.57 -3.06 -5.41
C ILE A 9 -9.52 -4.17 -5.58
N LEU A 10 -9.93 -5.44 -5.55
CA LEU A 10 -9.01 -6.59 -5.70
C LEU A 10 -8.54 -6.79 -7.13
N VAL A 11 -9.37 -6.50 -8.14
CA VAL A 11 -9.10 -6.89 -9.53
C VAL A 11 -8.72 -5.69 -10.41
N ILE A 12 -9.45 -4.58 -10.30
CA ILE A 12 -9.29 -3.43 -11.22
C ILE A 12 -7.87 -2.84 -11.23
N PRO A 13 -7.19 -2.66 -10.08
CA PRO A 13 -5.87 -2.04 -10.09
C PRO A 13 -4.82 -2.81 -10.91
N TRP A 14 -4.94 -4.14 -11.03
CA TRP A 14 -4.00 -4.93 -11.83
C TRP A 14 -4.01 -4.54 -13.30
N PHE A 15 -5.16 -4.11 -13.84
CA PHE A 15 -5.26 -3.64 -15.21
C PHE A 15 -4.48 -2.34 -15.44
N LEU A 16 -4.27 -1.52 -14.42
CA LEU A 16 -3.45 -0.30 -14.52
C LEU A 16 -1.99 -0.63 -14.82
N LEU A 17 -1.47 -1.78 -14.35
CA LEU A 17 -0.10 -2.19 -14.66
C LEU A 17 0.10 -2.52 -16.15
N LEU A 18 -0.96 -2.89 -16.87
CA LEU A 18 -0.90 -3.17 -18.31
C LEU A 18 -0.65 -1.90 -19.14
N LEU A 19 -0.93 -0.72 -18.57
CA LEU A 19 -0.70 0.58 -19.20
C LEU A 19 0.74 1.08 -19.02
N LEU A 20 1.52 0.43 -18.15
CA LEU A 20 2.88 0.82 -17.82
C LEU A 20 3.90 0.01 -18.64
N ASP A 21 5.10 0.54 -18.76
CA ASP A 21 6.22 -0.17 -19.39
C ASP A 21 6.60 -1.41 -18.59
N LYS A 22 6.63 -2.56 -19.29
CA LYS A 22 6.84 -3.87 -18.65
C LYS A 22 8.18 -4.02 -17.95
N GLN A 23 9.25 -3.39 -18.47
CA GLN A 23 10.58 -3.49 -17.87
C GLN A 23 10.63 -2.72 -16.55
N ARG A 24 10.05 -1.53 -16.51
CA ARG A 24 9.95 -0.74 -15.26
C ARG A 24 9.03 -1.39 -14.24
N VAL A 25 7.89 -1.95 -14.66
CA VAL A 25 7.02 -2.73 -13.77
C VAL A 25 7.77 -3.91 -13.16
N LYS A 26 8.53 -4.66 -13.96
CA LYS A 26 9.38 -5.77 -13.50
C LYS A 26 10.38 -5.32 -12.43
N ARG A 27 11.03 -4.17 -12.62
CA ARG A 27 11.99 -3.60 -11.66
C ARG A 27 11.37 -3.35 -10.29
N PHE A 28 10.14 -2.80 -10.26
CA PHE A 28 9.48 -2.42 -9.03
C PHE A 28 8.52 -3.47 -8.47
N PHE A 29 8.39 -4.62 -9.14
CA PHE A 29 7.47 -5.66 -8.69
C PHE A 29 7.86 -6.23 -7.33
N THR A 30 9.16 -6.43 -7.08
CA THR A 30 9.66 -6.94 -5.80
C THR A 30 9.35 -6.00 -4.64
N VAL A 31 9.55 -4.69 -4.81
CA VAL A 31 9.20 -3.72 -3.77
C VAL A 31 7.68 -3.62 -3.59
N GLY A 32 6.88 -3.83 -4.62
CA GLY A 32 5.42 -3.94 -4.52
C GLY A 32 5.00 -5.13 -3.65
N LEU A 33 5.61 -6.31 -3.84
CA LEU A 33 5.37 -7.47 -2.98
C LEU A 33 5.85 -7.22 -1.54
N PHE A 34 6.98 -6.54 -1.36
CA PHE A 34 7.47 -6.18 -0.05
C PHE A 34 6.54 -5.18 0.66
N ALA A 35 5.88 -4.28 -0.10
CA ALA A 35 4.84 -3.41 0.44
C ALA A 35 3.66 -4.20 1.00
N ALA A 36 3.19 -5.25 0.30
CA ALA A 36 2.14 -6.12 0.82
C ALA A 36 2.57 -6.84 2.11
N LEU A 37 3.83 -7.29 2.20
CA LEU A 37 4.38 -7.89 3.43
C LEU A 37 4.39 -6.88 4.58
N MET A 38 4.89 -5.65 4.36
CA MET A 38 4.91 -4.59 5.38
C MET A 38 3.50 -4.23 5.85
N MET A 39 2.55 -4.11 4.93
CA MET A 39 1.15 -3.86 5.26
C MET A 39 0.53 -5.02 6.04
N THR A 40 0.83 -6.26 5.69
CA THR A 40 0.39 -7.44 6.44
C THR A 40 0.87 -7.39 7.89
N ILE A 41 2.14 -7.05 8.12
CA ILE A 41 2.70 -6.87 9.47
C ILE A 41 2.00 -5.72 10.20
N ALA A 42 1.83 -4.57 9.52
CA ALA A 42 1.14 -3.41 10.11
C ALA A 42 -0.30 -3.74 10.53
N TYR A 43 -1.04 -4.52 9.74
CA TYR A 43 -2.39 -4.96 10.09
C TYR A 43 -2.41 -5.92 11.28
N GLN A 44 -1.46 -6.85 11.39
CA GLN A 44 -1.35 -7.74 12.55
C GLN A 44 -1.02 -6.96 13.84
N VAL A 45 -0.12 -5.98 13.74
CA VAL A 45 0.19 -5.09 14.88
C VAL A 45 -1.03 -4.27 15.26
N ALA A 46 -1.71 -3.70 14.26
CA ALA A 46 -2.92 -2.90 14.49
C ALA A 46 -4.06 -3.68 15.14
N GLU A 47 -4.27 -4.93 14.73
CA GLU A 47 -5.26 -5.82 15.34
C GLU A 47 -4.90 -6.11 16.79
N LYS A 48 -3.64 -6.42 17.09
CA LYS A 48 -3.17 -6.66 18.46
C LYS A 48 -3.25 -5.41 19.35
N MET A 49 -3.01 -4.24 18.79
CA MET A 49 -2.98 -2.95 19.50
C MET A 49 -4.34 -2.23 19.48
N HIS A 50 -5.38 -2.84 18.91
CA HIS A 50 -6.70 -2.24 18.72
C HIS A 50 -6.69 -0.88 18.00
N TRP A 51 -5.77 -0.70 17.03
CA TRP A 51 -5.65 0.54 16.29
C TRP A 51 -6.78 0.71 15.27
N TRP A 52 -7.03 -0.33 14.45
CA TRP A 52 -8.14 -0.37 13.50
C TRP A 52 -8.60 -1.81 13.24
N THR A 53 -9.79 -1.92 12.68
CA THR A 53 -10.33 -3.21 12.21
C THR A 53 -10.98 -3.08 10.85
N VAL A 54 -10.91 -4.16 10.09
CA VAL A 54 -11.67 -4.36 8.85
C VAL A 54 -12.99 -5.03 9.24
N GLN A 55 -14.12 -4.37 8.98
CA GLN A 55 -15.45 -4.85 9.40
C GLN A 55 -16.05 -5.82 8.38
N GLU A 56 -15.82 -5.57 7.10
CA GLU A 56 -16.31 -6.42 6.01
C GLU A 56 -15.19 -6.66 5.01
N ASN A 57 -15.05 -7.89 4.55
CA ASN A 57 -13.99 -8.31 3.65
C ASN A 57 -14.54 -9.21 2.53
N VAL A 58 -13.71 -9.55 1.54
CA VAL A 58 -14.02 -10.59 0.57
C VAL A 58 -14.20 -11.92 1.32
N PHE A 59 -15.15 -12.74 0.91
CA PHE A 59 -15.63 -13.93 1.65
C PHE A 59 -14.54 -14.90 2.12
N PHE A 60 -13.38 -14.95 1.47
CA PHE A 60 -12.24 -15.81 1.84
C PHE A 60 -11.15 -15.10 2.66
N LEU A 61 -11.28 -13.79 2.91
CA LEU A 61 -10.37 -13.01 3.74
C LEU A 61 -11.04 -12.66 5.07
N THR A 62 -10.32 -12.78 6.17
CA THR A 62 -10.87 -12.50 7.50
C THR A 62 -10.47 -11.12 8.03
N SER A 63 -9.29 -10.99 8.61
CA SER A 63 -8.86 -9.78 9.32
C SER A 63 -8.08 -8.78 8.46
N MET A 64 -7.63 -9.18 7.27
CA MET A 64 -6.82 -8.33 6.40
C MET A 64 -7.62 -7.86 5.19
N GLY A 65 -7.63 -6.54 4.96
CA GLY A 65 -8.36 -5.94 3.86
C GLY A 65 -7.88 -6.41 2.49
N ALA A 66 -8.81 -6.62 1.56
CA ALA A 66 -8.51 -6.92 0.16
C ALA A 66 -7.56 -5.90 -0.50
N THR A 67 -7.53 -4.68 0.02
CA THR A 67 -6.66 -3.58 -0.44
C THR A 67 -5.18 -3.91 -0.35
N ILE A 68 -4.75 -4.75 0.62
CA ILE A 68 -3.33 -5.11 0.81
C ILE A 68 -2.80 -5.90 -0.39
N TYR A 69 -3.58 -6.88 -0.85
CA TYR A 69 -3.13 -7.87 -1.84
C TYR A 69 -3.19 -7.38 -3.28
N CYS A 70 -3.74 -6.20 -3.52
CA CYS A 70 -3.80 -5.63 -4.85
C CYS A 70 -3.49 -4.14 -4.85
N LEU A 71 -4.33 -3.33 -4.23
CA LEU A 71 -4.25 -1.87 -4.34
C LEU A 71 -2.89 -1.34 -3.85
N HIS A 72 -2.40 -1.80 -2.69
CA HIS A 72 -1.10 -1.37 -2.17
C HIS A 72 0.07 -1.80 -3.05
N ILE A 73 0.04 -3.03 -3.60
CA ILE A 73 1.07 -3.49 -4.53
C ILE A 73 1.11 -2.59 -5.76
N VAL A 74 -0.05 -2.38 -6.38
CA VAL A 74 -0.15 -1.61 -7.63
C VAL A 74 0.19 -0.14 -7.42
N ILE A 75 -0.33 0.49 -6.35
CA ILE A 75 0.00 1.88 -6.02
C ILE A 75 1.49 2.03 -5.74
N THR A 76 2.10 1.11 -4.99
CA THR A 76 3.55 1.13 -4.71
C THR A 76 4.33 1.09 -6.02
N ILE A 77 4.04 0.15 -6.92
CA ILE A 77 4.70 0.05 -8.22
C ILE A 77 4.52 1.35 -9.01
N PHE A 78 3.31 1.90 -9.02
CA PHE A 78 2.99 3.12 -9.75
C PHE A 78 3.74 4.34 -9.21
N VAL A 79 3.81 4.50 -7.89
CA VAL A 79 4.55 5.58 -7.23
C VAL A 79 6.04 5.47 -7.55
N PHE A 80 6.64 4.29 -7.41
CA PHE A 80 8.04 4.08 -7.80
C PHE A 80 8.29 4.35 -9.29
N TYR A 81 7.39 3.90 -10.15
CA TYR A 81 7.47 4.14 -11.59
C TYR A 81 7.56 5.62 -11.94
N LEU A 82 6.80 6.48 -11.25
CA LEU A 82 6.75 7.92 -11.50
C LEU A 82 7.86 8.72 -10.83
N THR A 83 8.34 8.27 -9.66
CA THR A 83 9.17 9.10 -8.78
C THR A 83 10.61 8.63 -8.63
N TYR A 84 10.86 7.34 -8.82
CA TYR A 84 12.19 6.78 -8.62
C TYR A 84 13.16 7.19 -9.74
N PRO A 85 14.44 7.56 -9.46
CA PRO A 85 15.14 7.45 -8.16
C PRO A 85 15.05 8.70 -7.27
N GLY A 86 14.19 9.66 -7.55
CA GLY A 86 14.10 10.94 -6.83
C GLY A 86 13.45 10.79 -5.45
N PHE A 87 14.27 10.71 -4.37
CA PHE A 87 13.76 10.53 -3.01
C PHE A 87 12.79 11.63 -2.57
N ILE A 88 13.12 12.90 -2.83
CA ILE A 88 12.26 14.03 -2.42
C ILE A 88 10.91 13.94 -3.11
N LEU A 89 10.89 13.70 -4.42
CA LEU A 89 9.63 13.55 -5.17
C LEU A 89 8.82 12.35 -4.67
N TYR A 90 9.51 11.23 -4.40
CA TYR A 90 8.89 10.03 -3.85
C TYR A 90 8.19 10.31 -2.50
N ILE A 91 8.88 10.97 -1.57
CA ILE A 91 8.33 11.29 -0.25
C ILE A 91 7.16 12.28 -0.37
N ILE A 92 7.26 13.32 -1.19
CA ILE A 92 6.16 14.28 -1.38
C ILE A 92 4.91 13.56 -1.90
N VAL A 93 5.05 12.71 -2.91
CA VAL A 93 3.92 11.96 -3.47
C VAL A 93 3.31 11.03 -2.44
N ASN A 94 4.13 10.30 -1.66
CA ASN A 94 3.61 9.43 -0.59
C ASN A 94 2.90 10.23 0.50
N ILE A 95 3.46 11.36 0.96
CA ILE A 95 2.79 12.22 1.95
C ILE A 95 1.40 12.64 1.46
N ILE A 96 1.27 13.06 0.21
CA ILE A 96 -0.02 13.45 -0.37
C ILE A 96 -0.98 12.25 -0.39
N LEU A 97 -0.52 11.08 -0.83
CA LEU A 97 -1.34 9.86 -0.88
C LEU A 97 -1.75 9.40 0.53
N ASP A 98 -0.84 9.45 1.50
CA ASP A 98 -1.10 9.07 2.88
C ASP A 98 -2.10 10.03 3.56
N LEU A 99 -2.01 11.32 3.27
CA LEU A 99 -3.01 12.30 3.73
C LEU A 99 -4.39 12.05 3.12
N ILE A 100 -4.45 11.79 1.81
CA ILE A 100 -5.71 11.44 1.14
C ILE A 100 -6.26 10.12 1.74
N HIS A 101 -5.41 9.12 1.93
CA HIS A 101 -5.82 7.86 2.54
C HIS A 101 -6.37 8.06 3.95
N GLY A 102 -5.61 8.73 4.83
CA GLY A 102 -5.99 8.91 6.23
C GLY A 102 -7.20 9.82 6.46
N TYR A 103 -7.33 10.90 5.68
CA TYR A 103 -8.34 11.93 5.94
C TYR A 103 -9.53 11.90 4.98
N VAL A 104 -9.45 11.18 3.85
CA VAL A 104 -10.54 11.07 2.88
C VAL A 104 -11.02 9.62 2.74
N ILE A 105 -10.11 8.69 2.42
CA ILE A 105 -10.48 7.30 2.11
C ILE A 105 -10.94 6.57 3.38
N VAL A 106 -10.19 6.65 4.47
CA VAL A 106 -10.53 5.95 5.72
C VAL A 106 -11.87 6.43 6.30
N PRO A 107 -12.17 7.73 6.42
CA PRO A 107 -13.50 8.18 6.84
C PRO A 107 -14.62 7.74 5.90
N PHE A 108 -14.37 7.70 4.60
CA PHE A 108 -15.34 7.18 3.63
C PHE A 108 -15.60 5.68 3.84
N LEU A 109 -14.56 4.87 4.01
CA LEU A 109 -14.68 3.43 4.29
C LEU A 109 -15.38 3.16 5.62
N ALA A 110 -15.12 3.99 6.65
CA ALA A 110 -15.82 3.92 7.93
C ALA A 110 -17.33 4.21 7.77
N LYS A 111 -17.69 5.20 6.94
CA LYS A 111 -19.07 5.59 6.67
C LYS A 111 -19.89 4.49 5.98
N ILE A 112 -19.24 3.66 5.15
CA ILE A 112 -19.88 2.53 4.48
C ILE A 112 -19.71 1.20 5.24
N GLY A 113 -19.16 1.26 6.49
CA GLY A 113 -19.06 0.11 7.37
C GLY A 113 -17.97 -0.92 7.01
N LEU A 114 -16.97 -0.53 6.22
CA LEU A 114 -15.88 -1.43 5.82
C LEU A 114 -14.67 -1.38 6.75
N TYR A 115 -14.48 -0.25 7.47
CA TYR A 115 -13.26 0.01 8.23
C TYR A 115 -13.54 0.92 9.42
N ASN A 116 -12.91 0.67 10.55
CA ASN A 116 -13.00 1.56 11.72
C ASN A 116 -11.64 1.77 12.37
N LEU A 117 -11.38 3.03 12.79
CA LEU A 117 -10.27 3.39 13.68
C LEU A 117 -10.76 3.34 15.14
N TYR A 118 -9.88 2.89 16.03
CA TYR A 118 -10.14 2.84 17.48
C TYR A 118 -9.07 3.64 18.25
N ASP A 119 -8.02 2.98 18.73
CA ASP A 119 -7.00 3.59 19.59
C ASP A 119 -5.95 4.41 18.84
N ILE A 120 -6.01 4.47 17.52
CA ILE A 120 -5.17 5.33 16.69
C ILE A 120 -6.00 6.41 16.00
N ASN A 121 -5.46 7.62 15.93
CA ASN A 121 -6.06 8.70 15.17
C ASN A 121 -5.55 8.77 13.71
N HIS A 122 -6.14 9.62 12.89
CA HIS A 122 -5.75 9.81 11.49
C HIS A 122 -4.28 10.22 11.32
N PHE A 123 -3.75 11.01 12.26
CA PHE A 123 -2.34 11.40 12.24
C PHE A 123 -1.40 10.23 12.56
N GLY A 124 -1.76 9.39 13.53
CA GLY A 124 -1.02 8.17 13.83
C GLY A 124 -1.00 7.20 12.64
N LEU A 125 -2.15 7.03 11.98
CA LEU A 125 -2.23 6.23 10.75
C LEU A 125 -1.32 6.80 9.64
N PHE A 126 -1.34 8.11 9.42
CA PHE A 126 -0.44 8.81 8.50
C PHE A 126 1.03 8.51 8.80
N LEU A 127 1.45 8.58 10.08
CA LEU A 127 2.82 8.29 10.48
C LEU A 127 3.22 6.83 10.18
N VAL A 128 2.33 5.87 10.44
CA VAL A 128 2.57 4.45 10.10
C VAL A 128 2.79 4.28 8.61
N MET A 129 1.91 4.85 7.77
CA MET A 129 2.02 4.75 6.30
C MET A 129 3.29 5.39 5.77
N THR A 130 3.61 6.61 6.21
CA THR A 130 4.84 7.31 5.81
C THR A 130 6.10 6.56 6.25
N THR A 131 6.10 5.94 7.43
CA THR A 131 7.23 5.11 7.88
C THR A 131 7.42 3.91 6.96
N ILE A 132 6.33 3.22 6.57
CA ILE A 132 6.38 2.13 5.60
C ILE A 132 6.93 2.62 4.27
N ALA A 133 6.48 3.78 3.77
CA ALA A 133 6.98 4.36 2.52
C ALA A 133 8.51 4.58 2.54
N ILE A 134 9.06 5.09 3.63
CA ILE A 134 10.52 5.26 3.80
C ILE A 134 11.23 3.90 3.75
N ILE A 135 10.72 2.90 4.46
CA ILE A 135 11.28 1.53 4.46
C ILE A 135 11.28 0.94 3.03
N LEU A 136 10.20 1.13 2.28
CA LEU A 136 10.10 0.65 0.89
C LEU A 136 11.13 1.32 -0.01
N TYR A 137 11.37 2.62 0.14
CA TYR A 137 12.40 3.31 -0.63
C TYR A 137 13.80 2.77 -0.33
N LEU A 138 14.13 2.60 0.95
CA LEU A 138 15.42 2.04 1.37
C LEU A 138 15.59 0.60 0.86
N PHE A 139 14.53 -0.20 0.89
CA PHE A 139 14.54 -1.56 0.36
C PHE A 139 14.80 -1.58 -1.14
N GLN A 140 14.17 -0.70 -1.93
CA GLN A 140 14.43 -0.61 -3.38
C GLN A 140 15.88 -0.17 -3.66
N ARG A 141 16.42 0.77 -2.88
CA ARG A 141 17.83 1.18 -2.98
C ARG A 141 18.78 0.01 -2.68
N LEU A 142 18.45 -0.80 -1.67
CA LEU A 142 19.21 -2.01 -1.36
C LEU A 142 19.16 -3.04 -2.48
N LEU A 143 17.99 -3.25 -3.10
CA LEU A 143 17.85 -4.14 -4.25
C LEU A 143 18.70 -3.67 -5.43
N ASP A 144 18.66 -2.38 -5.74
CA ASP A 144 19.48 -1.83 -6.81
C ASP A 144 20.99 -2.04 -6.52
N PHE A 145 21.44 -1.77 -5.31
CA PHE A 145 22.82 -2.03 -4.91
C PHE A 145 23.23 -3.50 -5.09
N ILE A 146 22.37 -4.44 -4.67
CA ILE A 146 22.68 -5.88 -4.77
C ILE A 146 22.68 -6.37 -6.22
N PHE A 147 21.78 -5.88 -7.06
CA PHE A 147 21.60 -6.39 -8.42
C PHE A 147 22.36 -5.60 -9.50
N GLU A 148 22.74 -4.35 -9.24
CA GLU A 148 23.60 -3.56 -10.14
C GLU A 148 25.09 -3.93 -10.00
N GLU A 149 25.53 -4.48 -8.86
CA GLU A 149 26.89 -4.97 -8.65
C GLU A 149 27.13 -6.41 -9.19
N SER A 150 26.13 -7.07 -9.78
CA SER A 150 26.30 -8.37 -10.39
C SER A 150 26.59 -8.22 -11.90
N PRO A 151 27.88 -8.14 -12.34
CA PRO A 151 28.19 -8.24 -13.74
C PRO A 151 27.81 -9.65 -14.23
N ALA A 152 26.97 -9.68 -15.27
CA ALA A 152 26.63 -10.92 -15.96
C ALA A 152 27.86 -11.57 -16.61
#